data_b732131cdcb05042320b624d9968f55a
#
_entry.id   b732131cdcb05042320b624d9968f55a
#
_cell.length_a   1.000
_cell.length_b   1.000
_cell.length_c   1.000
_cell.angle_alpha   90.00
_cell.angle_beta   90.00
_cell.angle_gamma   90.00
#
_symmetry.space_group_name_H-M   'P 1'
#
loop_
_entity.id
_entity.type
_entity.pdbx_description
1 polymer ?
#
loop_
_entity_poly.entity_id
_entity_poly.type
_entity_poly.pdbx_seq_one_letter_code
_entity_poly.pdbx_strand_id
1 'polypeptide(L)'
;QPLTEGTAEKHDSFMEYDNKGGMIEAFDGRSLAQQEPDASSFPNGGIRATFEARGYTAWDPTSPVFIQDDTLCIPTIFISYTGEALDYKTPLKRSLKAINDAALPICKMFDPDVKKVITFLGWEQEYFLVDEDLYAARPDLMLTGRTLFGHESSKNQQLDDHYFGAIPTRVAAFMRDVEIAGYKLGIPLKTRHNEVAPNQFEMAPIYGEANLANDQNHMIMNVMNTLARKHGFVLLLHEKPFNGVNGSGKHNNWSLGTDTGVQLMAPGKDANGNLQFITFFVNVLAAVQKHNALLKATIATATNAHRLGANEAPPAIVSAFLGKTMTDVLRKLLELPSDTAIE
;
A
#
# COMPACT_ATOMS: atom_id res chain seq x y z
N GLN A 1 4.12 17.00 13.33
CA GLN A 1 3.76 18.22 14.01
C GLN A 1 2.45 18.72 13.49
N PRO A 2 1.46 18.95 14.30
CA PRO A 2 0.32 19.69 13.84
C PRO A 2 0.75 21.08 13.42
N LEU A 3 0.28 21.48 12.29
CA LEU A 3 0.39 22.85 11.85
C LEU A 3 -0.63 23.68 12.62
N THR A 4 -0.58 23.56 13.95
CA THR A 4 -1.44 24.29 14.86
C THR A 4 -0.69 25.45 15.45
N GLU A 5 -1.44 26.43 15.90
CA GLU A 5 -0.86 27.64 16.49
C GLU A 5 0.18 27.35 17.55
N GLY A 6 1.29 28.01 17.47
CA GLY A 6 2.36 27.96 18.45
C GLY A 6 3.25 26.73 18.42
N THR A 7 2.91 25.71 17.66
CA THR A 7 3.77 24.51 17.56
C THR A 7 4.74 24.58 16.39
N ALA A 8 4.32 25.05 15.25
CA ALA A 8 5.20 25.21 14.09
C ALA A 8 6.27 26.29 14.35
N GLU A 9 5.93 27.31 15.11
CA GLU A 9 6.89 28.35 15.51
C GLU A 9 8.07 27.84 16.34
N LYS A 10 7.91 26.72 17.01
CA LYS A 10 8.93 26.11 17.87
C LYS A 10 9.79 25.08 17.15
N HIS A 11 9.52 24.84 15.89
CA HIS A 11 10.21 23.81 15.09
C HIS A 11 11.08 24.45 14.02
N ASP A 12 12.30 24.74 14.38
CA ASP A 12 13.35 25.25 13.50
C ASP A 12 13.69 24.31 12.32
N SER A 13 13.15 23.10 12.33
CA SER A 13 13.39 22.09 11.31
C SER A 13 12.36 22.08 10.17
N PHE A 14 11.38 22.97 10.23
CA PHE A 14 10.38 23.08 9.16
C PHE A 14 10.95 23.98 8.05
N MET A 15 11.40 23.37 6.98
CA MET A 15 12.15 24.03 5.93
C MET A 15 11.35 24.04 4.63
N GLU A 16 11.34 25.16 3.95
CA GLU A 16 10.82 25.29 2.60
C GLU A 16 11.94 25.17 1.57
N TYR A 17 11.59 24.65 0.40
CA TYR A 17 12.48 24.58 -0.73
C TYR A 17 11.96 25.49 -1.84
N ASP A 18 12.85 26.22 -2.47
CA ASP A 18 12.53 26.99 -3.66
C ASP A 18 12.39 26.08 -4.90
N ASN A 19 11.84 26.63 -5.98
CA ASN A 19 11.70 25.92 -7.25
C ASN A 19 13.04 25.51 -7.89
N LYS A 20 14.16 25.89 -7.32
CA LYS A 20 15.52 25.55 -7.77
C LYS A 20 16.13 24.44 -6.92
N GLY A 21 15.36 23.88 -5.99
CA GLY A 21 15.82 22.83 -5.09
C GLY A 21 16.68 23.33 -3.92
N GLY A 22 16.77 24.64 -3.73
CA GLY A 22 17.43 25.23 -2.58
C GLY A 22 16.50 25.31 -1.37
N MET A 23 17.04 25.08 -0.19
CA MET A 23 16.34 25.33 1.04
C MET A 23 16.26 26.85 1.28
N ILE A 24 15.05 27.41 1.39
CA ILE A 24 14.86 28.85 1.48
C ILE A 24 15.08 29.31 2.91
N GLU A 25 14.25 28.87 3.81
CA GLU A 25 14.30 29.26 5.22
C GLU A 25 13.41 28.35 6.08
N ALA A 26 13.51 28.51 7.38
CA ALA A 26 12.61 27.83 8.29
C ALA A 26 11.19 28.42 8.18
N PHE A 27 10.23 27.55 8.00
CA PHE A 27 8.82 27.89 7.91
C PHE A 27 8.25 28.09 9.32
N ASP A 28 7.67 29.21 9.63
CA ASP A 28 7.17 29.54 10.97
C ASP A 28 5.80 28.90 11.29
N GLY A 29 5.08 28.44 10.30
CA GLY A 29 3.79 27.77 10.45
C GLY A 29 2.59 28.65 10.79
N ARG A 30 2.80 29.89 11.15
CA ARG A 30 1.69 30.80 11.50
C ARG A 30 0.74 31.04 10.35
N SER A 31 1.28 31.17 9.14
CA SER A 31 0.48 31.38 7.95
C SER A 31 -0.47 30.22 7.69
N LEU A 32 -0.09 29.00 8.00
CA LEU A 32 -0.95 27.83 7.92
C LEU A 32 -1.93 27.74 9.09
N ALA A 33 -1.46 28.03 10.30
CA ALA A 33 -2.31 28.03 11.48
C ALA A 33 -3.45 29.05 11.39
N GLN A 34 -3.20 30.19 10.76
CA GLN A 34 -4.23 31.21 10.54
C GLN A 34 -5.28 30.81 9.48
N GLN A 35 -4.93 29.96 8.53
CA GLN A 35 -5.84 29.47 7.49
C GLN A 35 -6.64 28.26 7.94
N GLU A 36 -6.07 27.43 8.80
CA GLU A 36 -6.68 26.23 9.35
C GLU A 36 -6.74 26.32 10.89
N PRO A 37 -7.59 27.22 11.42
CA PRO A 37 -7.45 27.67 12.80
C PRO A 37 -7.90 26.67 13.83
N ASP A 38 -8.61 25.61 13.48
CA ASP A 38 -9.19 24.77 14.49
C ASP A 38 -9.29 23.28 14.11
N ALA A 39 -9.67 22.50 15.10
CA ALA A 39 -9.94 21.08 14.97
C ALA A 39 -11.14 20.75 14.09
N SER A 40 -11.83 21.74 13.53
CA SER A 40 -12.97 21.51 12.65
C SER A 40 -12.59 20.88 11.31
N SER A 41 -11.35 21.06 10.88
CA SER A 41 -10.78 20.40 9.71
C SER A 41 -10.37 18.95 9.95
N PHE A 42 -10.34 18.49 11.19
CA PHE A 42 -10.04 17.10 11.50
C PHE A 42 -11.16 16.16 11.07
N PRO A 43 -10.84 14.93 10.58
CA PRO A 43 -11.83 14.00 10.06
C PRO A 43 -12.96 13.67 11.03
N ASN A 44 -12.68 13.61 12.31
CA ASN A 44 -13.66 13.33 13.37
C ASN A 44 -14.19 14.62 13.97
N GLY A 45 -15.32 15.05 13.50
CA GLY A 45 -15.97 16.29 13.97
C GLY A 45 -16.25 16.39 15.48
N GLY A 46 -16.15 15.27 16.23
CA GLY A 46 -16.25 15.25 17.69
C GLY A 46 -15.15 16.05 18.40
N ILE A 47 -14.05 16.34 17.72
CA ILE A 47 -12.98 17.18 18.26
C ILE A 47 -13.40 18.67 18.29
N ARG A 48 -14.45 19.03 17.60
CA ARG A 48 -15.06 20.36 17.63
C ARG A 48 -15.72 20.72 18.94
N ALA A 49 -15.75 19.83 19.88
CA ALA A 49 -16.30 20.16 21.20
C ALA A 49 -15.59 21.42 21.75
N THR A 50 -16.27 22.11 22.59
CA THR A 50 -15.85 23.37 23.24
C THR A 50 -14.60 23.25 24.13
N PHE A 51 -13.79 22.26 23.89
CA PHE A 51 -12.60 21.94 24.66
C PHE A 51 -11.35 22.11 23.79
N GLU A 52 -10.21 22.12 24.42
CA GLU A 52 -8.91 22.08 23.76
C GLU A 52 -8.83 20.94 22.72
N ALA A 53 -8.10 21.17 21.66
CA ALA A 53 -7.84 20.14 20.66
C ALA A 53 -7.30 18.87 21.31
N ARG A 54 -7.94 17.77 21.03
CA ARG A 54 -7.61 16.45 21.61
C ARG A 54 -6.78 15.59 20.67
N GLY A 55 -6.35 16.14 19.55
CA GLY A 55 -5.54 15.45 18.57
C GLY A 55 -4.44 16.33 18.01
N TYR A 56 -3.44 15.67 17.47
CA TYR A 56 -2.30 16.31 16.83
C TYR A 56 -2.09 15.73 15.42
N THR A 57 -1.78 16.62 14.49
CA THR A 57 -1.13 16.24 13.24
C THR A 57 0.37 16.35 13.45
N ALA A 58 1.10 15.28 13.24
CA ALA A 58 2.55 15.30 13.36
C ALA A 58 3.19 14.99 12.01
N TRP A 59 4.19 15.76 11.61
CA TRP A 59 4.93 15.51 10.39
C TRP A 59 5.62 14.14 10.42
N ASP A 60 5.55 13.44 9.28
CA ASP A 60 6.32 12.21 9.07
C ASP A 60 7.58 12.50 8.24
N PRO A 61 8.74 12.69 8.87
CA PRO A 61 9.98 13.00 8.15
C PRO A 61 10.54 11.83 7.34
N THR A 62 9.93 10.64 7.44
CA THR A 62 10.34 9.46 6.65
C THR A 62 9.65 9.36 5.30
N SER A 63 8.69 10.25 5.04
CA SER A 63 8.07 10.43 3.73
C SER A 63 8.43 11.83 3.19
N PRO A 64 8.91 11.95 1.96
CA PRO A 64 9.28 13.25 1.42
C PRO A 64 8.05 14.16 1.25
N VAL A 65 8.24 15.43 1.47
CA VAL A 65 7.29 16.47 1.04
C VAL A 65 7.22 16.47 -0.48
N PHE A 66 6.05 16.75 -1.03
CA PHE A 66 5.86 16.77 -2.47
C PHE A 66 4.92 17.91 -2.90
N ILE A 67 4.99 18.25 -4.18
CA ILE A 67 4.09 19.23 -4.77
C ILE A 67 3.12 18.50 -5.69
N GLN A 68 1.83 18.68 -5.44
CA GLN A 68 0.78 18.19 -6.31
C GLN A 68 -0.02 19.40 -6.82
N ASP A 69 -0.02 19.59 -8.13
CA ASP A 69 -0.48 20.81 -8.78
C ASP A 69 0.24 22.04 -8.18
N ASP A 70 -0.48 22.97 -7.57
CA ASP A 70 0.09 24.17 -6.93
C ASP A 70 0.10 24.05 -5.39
N THR A 71 -0.04 22.83 -4.86
CA THR A 71 -0.17 22.57 -3.42
C THR A 71 1.05 21.84 -2.88
N LEU A 72 1.70 22.42 -1.85
CA LEU A 72 2.70 21.73 -1.06
C LEU A 72 2.03 20.74 -0.12
N CYS A 73 2.36 19.48 -0.28
CA CYS A 73 1.82 18.38 0.53
C CYS A 73 2.89 17.89 1.51
N ILE A 74 2.55 17.88 2.78
CA ILE A 74 3.44 17.43 3.87
C ILE A 74 2.86 16.15 4.45
N PRO A 75 3.55 15.00 4.34
CA PRO A 75 3.08 13.75 4.93
C PRO A 75 2.99 13.85 6.45
N THR A 76 1.83 13.51 7.00
CA THR A 76 1.56 13.60 8.43
C THR A 76 0.93 12.34 8.98
N ILE A 77 1.04 12.17 10.30
CA ILE A 77 0.24 11.24 11.09
C ILE A 77 -0.75 12.01 11.96
N PHE A 78 -1.83 11.36 12.34
CA PHE A 78 -2.84 11.94 13.22
C PHE A 78 -2.98 11.08 14.48
N ILE A 79 -2.73 11.69 15.64
CA ILE A 79 -2.72 11.04 16.94
C ILE A 79 -3.55 11.82 17.96
N SER A 80 -4.12 11.12 18.93
CA SER A 80 -4.80 11.75 20.05
C SER A 80 -3.82 12.45 20.99
N TYR A 81 -4.37 13.26 21.91
CA TYR A 81 -3.57 13.89 22.96
C TYR A 81 -2.79 12.88 23.82
N THR A 82 -3.36 11.71 24.04
CA THR A 82 -2.76 10.62 24.84
C THR A 82 -1.94 9.64 23.99
N GLY A 83 -1.85 9.88 22.68
CA GLY A 83 -0.97 9.15 21.75
C GLY A 83 -1.63 7.99 21.01
N GLU A 84 -2.95 7.78 21.14
CA GLU A 84 -3.66 6.78 20.35
C GLU A 84 -3.67 7.17 18.86
N ALA A 85 -3.60 6.18 17.99
CA ALA A 85 -3.68 6.39 16.56
C ALA A 85 -5.11 6.82 16.17
N LEU A 86 -5.21 7.89 15.41
CA LEU A 86 -6.46 8.37 14.79
C LEU A 86 -6.45 8.22 13.28
N ASP A 87 -5.40 7.64 12.72
CA ASP A 87 -5.22 7.33 11.32
C ASP A 87 -4.72 5.90 11.10
N TYR A 88 -4.54 5.50 9.85
CA TYR A 88 -3.98 4.19 9.49
C TYR A 88 -2.45 4.20 9.41
N LYS A 89 -1.82 5.34 9.22
CA LYS A 89 -0.37 5.46 9.07
C LYS A 89 0.36 5.26 10.41
N THR A 90 -0.18 5.75 11.50
CA THR A 90 0.41 5.59 12.84
C THR A 90 0.59 4.12 13.23
N PRO A 91 -0.41 3.22 13.08
CA PRO A 91 -0.22 1.80 13.31
C PRO A 91 0.87 1.18 12.42
N LEU A 92 0.93 1.55 11.14
CA LEU A 92 1.98 1.09 10.24
C LEU A 92 3.36 1.49 10.76
N LYS A 93 3.59 2.76 11.09
CA LYS A 93 4.88 3.23 11.61
C LYS A 93 5.27 2.56 12.92
N ARG A 94 4.32 2.32 13.80
CA ARG A 94 4.56 1.58 15.05
C ARG A 94 4.95 0.13 14.78
N SER A 95 4.30 -0.53 13.82
CA SER A 95 4.64 -1.90 13.43
C SER A 95 6.04 -2.00 12.81
N LEU A 96 6.43 -1.03 11.97
CA LEU A 96 7.77 -0.95 11.39
C LEU A 96 8.85 -0.80 12.47
N LYS A 97 8.57 0.04 13.48
CA LYS A 97 9.48 0.16 14.63
C LYS A 97 9.54 -1.13 15.43
N ALA A 98 8.40 -1.75 15.72
CA ALA A 98 8.34 -2.98 16.51
C ALA A 98 9.09 -4.14 15.84
N ILE A 99 8.92 -4.32 14.53
CA ILE A 99 9.64 -5.37 13.81
C ILE A 99 11.15 -5.10 13.75
N ASN A 100 11.55 -3.84 13.56
CA ASN A 100 12.96 -3.46 13.63
C ASN A 100 13.56 -3.79 15.01
N ASP A 101 12.91 -3.37 16.08
CA ASP A 101 13.39 -3.57 17.45
C ASP A 101 13.50 -5.08 17.82
N ALA A 102 12.57 -5.89 17.32
CA ALA A 102 12.57 -7.33 17.55
C ALA A 102 13.61 -8.07 16.68
N ALA A 103 13.77 -7.67 15.43
CA ALA A 103 14.61 -8.37 14.46
C ALA A 103 16.10 -7.98 14.53
N LEU A 104 16.40 -6.73 14.88
CA LEU A 104 17.76 -6.20 14.91
C LEU A 104 18.72 -6.99 15.80
N PRO A 105 18.37 -7.38 17.04
CA PRO A 105 19.25 -8.20 17.87
C PRO A 105 19.58 -9.55 17.24
N ILE A 106 18.62 -10.15 16.54
CA ILE A 106 18.81 -11.42 15.85
C ILE A 106 19.74 -11.23 14.64
N CYS A 107 19.52 -10.19 13.83
CA CYS A 107 20.40 -9.90 12.69
C CYS A 107 21.84 -9.67 13.11
N LYS A 108 22.07 -8.97 14.22
CA LYS A 108 23.40 -8.71 14.78
C LYS A 108 24.16 -9.98 15.22
N MET A 109 23.49 -11.08 15.44
CA MET A 109 24.16 -12.37 15.70
C MET A 109 24.84 -12.92 14.46
N PHE A 110 24.39 -12.54 13.26
CA PHE A 110 24.92 -12.97 11.97
C PHE A 110 25.84 -11.92 11.33
N ASP A 111 25.50 -10.65 11.51
CA ASP A 111 26.24 -9.50 10.98
C ASP A 111 26.19 -8.35 11.99
N PRO A 112 27.30 -8.09 12.72
CA PRO A 112 27.34 -7.05 13.75
C PRO A 112 27.21 -5.62 13.21
N ASP A 113 27.44 -5.42 11.90
CA ASP A 113 27.38 -4.10 11.27
C ASP A 113 25.94 -3.64 10.97
N VAL A 114 24.96 -4.52 11.07
CA VAL A 114 23.54 -4.19 10.89
C VAL A 114 23.09 -3.18 11.94
N LYS A 115 22.52 -2.07 11.48
CA LYS A 115 21.97 -1.01 12.32
C LYS A 115 20.46 -0.92 12.26
N LYS A 116 19.86 -1.42 11.18
CA LYS A 116 18.42 -1.33 10.93
C LYS A 116 17.90 -2.53 10.16
N VAL A 117 16.70 -2.99 10.54
CA VAL A 117 15.89 -3.91 9.74
C VAL A 117 14.77 -3.13 9.08
N ILE A 118 14.61 -3.33 7.79
CA ILE A 118 13.71 -2.58 6.92
C ILE A 118 12.65 -3.55 6.40
N THR A 119 11.40 -3.13 6.49
CA THR A 119 10.29 -3.80 5.81
C THR A 119 10.14 -3.20 4.42
N PHE A 120 10.16 -4.03 3.40
CA PHE A 120 9.94 -3.64 2.01
C PHE A 120 8.53 -4.02 1.57
N LEU A 121 7.98 -3.19 0.68
CA LEU A 121 6.69 -3.38 0.06
C LEU A 121 6.77 -3.08 -1.44
N GLY A 122 6.32 -4.01 -2.25
CA GLY A 122 5.99 -3.82 -3.66
C GLY A 122 4.49 -4.02 -3.82
N TRP A 123 3.77 -2.93 -3.98
CA TRP A 123 2.33 -2.99 -4.21
C TRP A 123 2.04 -3.22 -5.70
N GLU A 124 0.94 -3.89 -5.98
CA GLU A 124 0.37 -4.06 -7.31
C GLU A 124 -1.04 -3.48 -7.28
N GLN A 125 -1.27 -2.41 -8.04
CA GLN A 125 -2.57 -1.77 -8.11
C GLN A 125 -3.31 -2.24 -9.35
N GLU A 126 -4.27 -3.12 -9.14
CA GLU A 126 -5.24 -3.50 -10.15
C GLU A 126 -6.38 -2.47 -10.22
N TYR A 127 -6.96 -2.29 -11.38
CA TYR A 127 -8.04 -1.34 -11.61
C TYR A 127 -8.80 -1.64 -12.90
N PHE A 128 -10.03 -1.12 -12.99
CA PHE A 128 -10.80 -1.14 -14.22
C PHE A 128 -10.90 0.27 -14.80
N LEU A 129 -10.96 0.35 -16.11
CA LEU A 129 -11.31 1.58 -16.84
C LEU A 129 -12.64 1.38 -17.55
N VAL A 130 -13.55 2.32 -17.37
CA VAL A 130 -14.84 2.35 -18.08
C VAL A 130 -14.91 3.64 -18.88
N ASP A 131 -15.42 3.57 -20.09
CA ASP A 131 -15.72 4.76 -20.87
C ASP A 131 -16.68 5.67 -20.11
N GLU A 132 -16.42 6.98 -20.13
CA GLU A 132 -17.15 7.94 -19.28
C GLU A 132 -18.64 8.02 -19.66
N ASP A 133 -18.98 7.94 -20.96
CA ASP A 133 -20.37 7.96 -21.41
C ASP A 133 -21.11 6.67 -20.99
N LEU A 134 -20.44 5.53 -21.08
CA LEU A 134 -21.00 4.27 -20.61
C LEU A 134 -21.19 4.23 -19.09
N TYR A 135 -20.25 4.80 -18.34
CA TYR A 135 -20.39 4.96 -16.89
C TYR A 135 -21.58 5.85 -16.52
N ALA A 136 -21.72 6.98 -17.19
CA ALA A 136 -22.83 7.91 -16.96
C ALA A 136 -24.21 7.29 -17.26
N ALA A 137 -24.28 6.32 -18.15
CA ALA A 137 -25.50 5.57 -18.44
C ALA A 137 -25.84 4.49 -17.39
N ARG A 138 -24.99 4.27 -16.39
CA ARG A 138 -25.16 3.20 -15.39
C ARG A 138 -25.27 3.76 -13.96
N PRO A 139 -26.51 4.00 -13.50
CA PRO A 139 -26.73 4.53 -12.14
C PRO A 139 -26.16 3.65 -11.03
N ASP A 140 -26.16 2.35 -11.19
CA ASP A 140 -25.58 1.41 -10.23
C ASP A 140 -24.06 1.60 -10.08
N LEU A 141 -23.32 1.72 -11.20
CA LEU A 141 -21.88 2.03 -11.15
C LEU A 141 -21.61 3.41 -10.52
N MET A 142 -22.43 4.41 -10.86
CA MET A 142 -22.28 5.77 -10.34
C MET A 142 -22.49 5.84 -8.82
N LEU A 143 -23.48 5.11 -8.32
CA LEU A 143 -23.89 5.19 -6.91
C LEU A 143 -23.12 4.24 -6.00
N THR A 144 -22.67 3.09 -6.52
CA THR A 144 -22.08 2.02 -5.69
C THR A 144 -20.68 1.60 -6.10
N GLY A 145 -20.17 2.07 -7.23
CA GLY A 145 -18.88 1.64 -7.79
C GLY A 145 -18.89 0.24 -8.42
N ARG A 146 -20.06 -0.44 -8.45
CA ARG A 146 -20.23 -1.77 -9.03
C ARG A 146 -21.57 -1.94 -9.73
N THR A 147 -21.65 -2.93 -10.62
CA THR A 147 -22.93 -3.30 -11.25
C THR A 147 -23.82 -4.07 -10.28
N LEU A 148 -25.10 -3.73 -10.22
CA LEU A 148 -26.12 -4.38 -9.41
C LEU A 148 -27.17 -5.11 -10.24
N PHE A 149 -27.37 -4.71 -11.47
CA PHE A 149 -28.36 -5.23 -12.40
C PHE A 149 -27.83 -5.24 -13.82
N GLY A 150 -28.57 -5.85 -14.72
CA GLY A 150 -28.21 -5.98 -16.12
C GLY A 150 -27.72 -7.40 -16.45
N HIS A 151 -27.35 -7.60 -17.69
CA HIS A 151 -26.83 -8.87 -18.20
C HIS A 151 -25.31 -8.94 -17.97
N GLU A 152 -24.78 -10.14 -17.88
CA GLU A 152 -23.35 -10.39 -17.88
C GLU A 152 -22.68 -9.88 -19.17
N SER A 153 -21.40 -9.54 -19.10
CA SER A 153 -20.63 -9.14 -20.26
C SER A 153 -20.63 -10.26 -21.30
N SER A 154 -20.81 -9.89 -22.57
CA SER A 154 -20.65 -10.84 -23.70
C SER A 154 -19.22 -11.33 -23.85
N LYS A 155 -18.24 -10.54 -23.39
CA LYS A 155 -16.85 -10.96 -23.25
C LYS A 155 -16.62 -11.36 -21.81
N ASN A 156 -16.30 -12.61 -21.59
CA ASN A 156 -15.79 -13.11 -20.33
C ASN A 156 -14.26 -13.17 -20.39
N GLN A 157 -13.64 -13.85 -19.45
CA GLN A 157 -12.19 -14.02 -19.36
C GLN A 157 -11.72 -15.41 -19.82
N GLN A 158 -12.39 -15.99 -20.82
CA GLN A 158 -12.01 -17.28 -21.39
C GLN A 158 -10.59 -17.24 -21.95
N LEU A 159 -9.82 -18.27 -21.62
CA LEU A 159 -8.43 -18.44 -22.05
C LEU A 159 -7.50 -17.29 -21.63
N ASP A 160 -7.94 -16.43 -20.72
CA ASP A 160 -7.21 -15.24 -20.29
C ASP A 160 -6.74 -14.35 -21.47
N ASP A 161 -7.54 -14.30 -22.54
CA ASP A 161 -7.18 -13.65 -23.79
C ASP A 161 -6.94 -12.15 -23.64
N HIS A 162 -7.63 -11.48 -22.71
CA HIS A 162 -7.36 -10.09 -22.37
C HIS A 162 -5.98 -9.92 -21.75
N TYR A 163 -5.60 -10.80 -20.80
CA TYR A 163 -4.30 -10.73 -20.13
C TYR A 163 -3.14 -10.77 -21.13
N PHE A 164 -3.22 -11.62 -22.14
CA PHE A 164 -2.20 -11.79 -23.19
C PHE A 164 -2.40 -10.85 -24.38
N GLY A 165 -3.45 -10.04 -24.37
CA GLY A 165 -3.80 -9.15 -25.47
C GLY A 165 -2.95 -7.87 -25.51
N ALA A 166 -3.07 -7.14 -26.61
CA ALA A 166 -2.48 -5.82 -26.74
C ALA A 166 -3.24 -4.80 -25.87
N ILE A 167 -2.50 -3.88 -25.25
CA ILE A 167 -3.11 -2.75 -24.53
C ILE A 167 -3.77 -1.82 -25.55
N PRO A 168 -5.06 -1.48 -25.40
CA PRO A 168 -5.74 -0.55 -26.30
C PRO A 168 -5.05 0.81 -26.34
N THR A 169 -4.96 1.44 -27.49
CA THR A 169 -4.19 2.68 -27.69
C THR A 169 -4.57 3.80 -26.72
N ARG A 170 -5.88 4.00 -26.47
CA ARG A 170 -6.34 5.02 -25.52
C ARG A 170 -5.92 4.70 -24.08
N VAL A 171 -5.95 3.42 -23.69
CA VAL A 171 -5.48 2.97 -22.39
C VAL A 171 -3.97 3.13 -22.27
N ALA A 172 -3.21 2.78 -23.31
CA ALA A 172 -1.76 2.97 -23.33
C ALA A 172 -1.36 4.46 -23.19
N ALA A 173 -2.13 5.38 -23.77
CA ALA A 173 -1.94 6.82 -23.60
C ALA A 173 -2.20 7.25 -22.14
N PHE A 174 -3.29 6.79 -21.54
CA PHE A 174 -3.58 7.00 -20.13
C PHE A 174 -2.44 6.48 -19.24
N MET A 175 -2.04 5.22 -19.42
CA MET A 175 -0.98 4.60 -18.61
C MET A 175 0.35 5.36 -18.71
N ARG A 176 0.70 5.84 -19.91
CA ARG A 176 1.91 6.66 -20.11
C ARG A 176 1.85 7.97 -19.32
N ASP A 177 0.71 8.65 -19.36
CA ASP A 177 0.56 9.92 -18.66
C ASP A 177 0.57 9.74 -17.13
N VAL A 178 0.00 8.63 -16.63
CA VAL A 178 0.11 8.24 -15.21
C VAL A 178 1.55 7.95 -14.83
N GLU A 179 2.29 7.23 -15.67
CA GLU A 179 3.71 6.91 -15.44
C GLU A 179 4.56 8.18 -15.36
N ILE A 180 4.36 9.12 -16.30
CA ILE A 180 5.08 10.41 -16.29
C ILE A 180 4.75 11.23 -15.04
N ALA A 181 3.49 11.30 -14.65
CA ALA A 181 3.06 11.99 -13.43
C ALA A 181 3.64 11.33 -12.17
N GLY A 182 3.62 9.98 -12.12
CA GLY A 182 4.22 9.22 -11.04
C GLY A 182 5.73 9.49 -10.89
N TYR A 183 6.47 9.51 -11.99
CA TYR A 183 7.91 9.84 -11.96
C TYR A 183 8.18 11.25 -11.44
N LYS A 184 7.34 12.23 -11.79
CA LYS A 184 7.46 13.60 -11.25
C LYS A 184 7.25 13.66 -9.75
N LEU A 185 6.45 12.73 -9.20
CA LEU A 185 6.21 12.60 -7.76
C LEU A 185 7.22 11.65 -7.08
N GLY A 186 8.23 11.16 -7.81
CA GLY A 186 9.23 10.25 -7.27
C GLY A 186 8.72 8.82 -7.05
N ILE A 187 7.60 8.43 -7.68
CA ILE A 187 7.06 7.07 -7.62
C ILE A 187 7.74 6.22 -8.70
N PRO A 188 8.51 5.18 -8.34
CA PRO A 188 9.31 4.42 -9.29
C PRO A 188 8.47 3.36 -10.01
N LEU A 189 7.46 3.78 -10.78
CA LEU A 189 6.62 2.88 -11.56
C LEU A 189 7.46 2.03 -12.51
N LYS A 190 7.15 0.75 -12.62
CA LYS A 190 7.97 -0.21 -13.39
C LYS A 190 7.15 -0.97 -14.42
N THR A 191 6.00 -1.48 -14.04
CA THR A 191 5.17 -2.31 -14.91
C THR A 191 3.78 -1.75 -15.09
N ARG A 192 3.22 -1.99 -16.25
CA ARG A 192 1.83 -1.76 -16.62
C ARG A 192 1.42 -2.81 -17.65
N HIS A 193 0.31 -3.45 -17.43
CA HIS A 193 -0.18 -4.50 -18.31
C HIS A 193 -1.69 -4.69 -18.20
N ASN A 194 -2.23 -5.53 -19.07
CA ASN A 194 -3.59 -6.01 -18.97
C ASN A 194 -3.70 -7.02 -17.82
N GLU A 195 -4.81 -6.98 -17.11
CA GLU A 195 -5.25 -8.03 -16.20
C GLU A 195 -6.25 -8.98 -16.83
N VAL A 196 -6.68 -10.01 -16.09
CA VAL A 196 -7.45 -11.12 -16.62
C VAL A 196 -8.86 -10.71 -17.07
N ALA A 197 -9.54 -9.86 -16.30
CA ALA A 197 -10.88 -9.42 -16.67
C ALA A 197 -10.87 -8.39 -17.81
N PRO A 198 -11.90 -8.38 -18.67
CA PRO A 198 -12.04 -7.35 -19.69
C PRO A 198 -11.98 -5.93 -19.12
N ASN A 199 -11.18 -5.05 -19.72
CA ASN A 199 -10.91 -3.68 -19.25
C ASN A 199 -10.32 -3.57 -17.85
N GLN A 200 -9.69 -4.62 -17.38
CA GLN A 200 -8.89 -4.62 -16.16
C GLN A 200 -7.40 -4.49 -16.52
N PHE A 201 -6.70 -3.72 -15.70
CA PHE A 201 -5.29 -3.40 -15.88
C PHE A 201 -4.60 -3.36 -14.53
N GLU A 202 -3.28 -3.40 -14.55
CA GLU A 202 -2.44 -3.31 -13.37
C GLU A 202 -1.25 -2.38 -13.59
N MET A 203 -0.80 -1.78 -12.52
CA MET A 203 0.51 -1.14 -12.44
C MET A 203 1.20 -1.46 -11.12
N ALA A 204 2.51 -1.54 -11.18
CA ALA A 204 3.36 -1.80 -10.03
C ALA A 204 4.66 -0.98 -10.09
N PRO A 205 5.15 -0.50 -8.94
CA PRO A 205 6.46 0.15 -8.82
C PRO A 205 7.59 -0.86 -8.60
N ILE A 206 8.80 -0.36 -8.59
CA ILE A 206 9.89 -1.03 -7.89
C ILE A 206 9.58 -0.95 -6.38
N TYR A 207 9.76 -2.06 -5.68
CA TYR A 207 9.53 -2.10 -4.24
C TYR A 207 10.40 -1.10 -3.47
N GLY A 208 9.91 -0.63 -2.35
CA GLY A 208 10.58 0.32 -1.49
C GLY A 208 10.30 0.08 -0.01
N GLU A 209 10.76 0.97 0.85
CA GLU A 209 10.42 0.96 2.27
C GLU A 209 8.89 1.06 2.44
N ALA A 210 8.32 0.26 3.33
CA ALA A 210 6.89 0.00 3.35
C ALA A 210 6.03 1.25 3.63
N ASN A 211 6.49 2.17 4.48
CA ASN A 211 5.76 3.41 4.73
C ASN A 211 5.71 4.30 3.48
N LEU A 212 6.86 4.50 2.84
CA LEU A 212 6.95 5.29 1.61
C LEU A 212 6.18 4.64 0.47
N ALA A 213 6.32 3.33 0.28
CA ALA A 213 5.61 2.60 -0.75
C ALA A 213 4.08 2.69 -0.58
N ASN A 214 3.59 2.63 0.65
CA ASN A 214 2.17 2.81 0.94
C ASN A 214 1.68 4.24 0.58
N ASP A 215 2.44 5.27 0.95
CA ASP A 215 2.10 6.65 0.56
C ASP A 215 2.07 6.81 -0.96
N GLN A 216 3.05 6.24 -1.66
CA GLN A 216 3.12 6.25 -3.12
C GLN A 216 1.89 5.61 -3.77
N ASN A 217 1.35 4.52 -3.19
CA ASN A 217 0.12 3.91 -3.69
C ASN A 217 -1.07 4.86 -3.55
N HIS A 218 -1.21 5.54 -2.41
CA HIS A 218 -2.27 6.53 -2.23
C HIS A 218 -2.15 7.70 -3.21
N MET A 219 -0.94 8.20 -3.42
CA MET A 219 -0.69 9.28 -4.37
C MET A 219 -1.03 8.87 -5.80
N ILE A 220 -0.60 7.68 -6.24
CA ILE A 220 -0.85 7.23 -7.61
C ILE A 220 -2.33 6.98 -7.88
N MET A 221 -3.09 6.48 -6.91
CA MET A 221 -4.54 6.33 -7.07
C MET A 221 -5.23 7.67 -7.35
N ASN A 222 -4.81 8.72 -6.67
CA ASN A 222 -5.34 10.07 -6.92
C ASN A 222 -4.97 10.60 -8.31
N VAL A 223 -3.70 10.43 -8.69
CA VAL A 223 -3.20 10.79 -10.04
C VAL A 223 -3.98 10.02 -11.12
N MET A 224 -4.15 8.72 -10.95
CA MET A 224 -4.90 7.88 -11.89
C MET A 224 -6.34 8.37 -12.07
N ASN A 225 -7.02 8.70 -10.96
CA ASN A 225 -8.39 9.18 -11.01
C ASN A 225 -8.52 10.49 -11.80
N THR A 226 -7.59 11.42 -11.56
CA THR A 226 -7.55 12.71 -12.26
C THR A 226 -7.26 12.53 -13.76
N LEU A 227 -6.28 11.68 -14.09
CA LEU A 227 -5.87 11.47 -15.48
C LEU A 227 -6.86 10.61 -16.27
N ALA A 228 -7.57 9.68 -15.64
CA ALA A 228 -8.58 8.87 -16.31
C ALA A 228 -9.63 9.77 -16.99
N ARG A 229 -10.10 10.79 -16.29
CA ARG A 229 -11.04 11.77 -16.84
C ARG A 229 -10.51 12.51 -18.06
N LYS A 230 -9.23 12.86 -18.08
CA LYS A 230 -8.59 13.51 -19.23
C LYS A 230 -8.56 12.62 -20.48
N HIS A 231 -8.63 11.31 -20.29
CA HIS A 231 -8.68 10.32 -21.36
C HIS A 231 -10.10 9.80 -21.67
N GLY A 232 -11.15 10.43 -21.10
CA GLY A 232 -12.54 10.01 -21.28
C GLY A 232 -12.86 8.67 -20.60
N PHE A 233 -12.15 8.36 -19.52
CA PHE A 233 -12.39 7.19 -18.70
C PHE A 233 -12.84 7.54 -17.29
N VAL A 234 -13.54 6.60 -16.68
CA VAL A 234 -13.73 6.53 -15.23
C VAL A 234 -12.89 5.38 -14.69
N LEU A 235 -12.08 5.68 -13.69
CA LEU A 235 -11.31 4.70 -12.94
C LEU A 235 -12.19 4.03 -11.90
N LEU A 236 -12.24 2.70 -11.89
CA LEU A 236 -12.91 1.93 -10.85
C LEU A 236 -11.85 1.25 -9.99
N LEU A 237 -11.85 1.61 -8.70
CA LEU A 237 -11.01 1.02 -7.66
C LEU A 237 -11.81 0.11 -6.71
N HIS A 238 -13.10 -0.09 -6.97
CA HIS A 238 -13.90 -1.06 -6.25
C HIS A 238 -13.35 -2.47 -6.50
N GLU A 239 -13.24 -3.27 -5.46
CA GLU A 239 -12.58 -4.59 -5.53
C GLU A 239 -13.33 -5.60 -6.40
N LYS A 240 -14.63 -5.44 -6.58
CA LYS A 240 -15.46 -6.31 -7.44
C LYS A 240 -16.52 -5.50 -8.18
N PRO A 241 -16.13 -4.70 -9.19
CA PRO A 241 -17.09 -3.87 -9.90
C PRO A 241 -18.02 -4.65 -10.82
N PHE A 242 -17.58 -5.82 -11.30
CA PHE A 242 -18.35 -6.67 -12.21
C PHE A 242 -18.43 -8.10 -11.68
N ASN A 243 -19.65 -8.63 -11.67
CA ASN A 243 -19.89 -10.00 -11.28
C ASN A 243 -19.43 -10.99 -12.36
N GLY A 244 -19.04 -12.20 -11.97
CA GLY A 244 -18.67 -13.27 -12.90
C GLY A 244 -17.25 -13.19 -13.50
N VAL A 245 -16.51 -12.10 -13.27
CA VAL A 245 -15.12 -11.93 -13.71
C VAL A 245 -14.21 -11.58 -12.52
N ASN A 246 -12.90 -11.50 -12.74
CA ASN A 246 -11.96 -11.12 -11.70
C ASN A 246 -12.30 -9.77 -11.07
N GLY A 247 -11.88 -9.58 -9.86
CA GLY A 247 -11.89 -8.30 -9.15
C GLY A 247 -10.49 -7.70 -9.05
N SER A 248 -10.42 -6.46 -8.59
CA SER A 248 -9.18 -5.73 -8.39
C SER A 248 -8.74 -5.71 -6.94
N GLY A 249 -7.45 -5.85 -6.72
CA GLY A 249 -6.84 -5.76 -5.40
C GLY A 249 -5.72 -4.74 -5.34
N LYS A 250 -5.16 -4.63 -4.15
CA LYS A 250 -3.85 -4.06 -3.87
C LYS A 250 -2.99 -5.19 -3.33
N HIS A 251 -2.43 -5.98 -4.25
CA HIS A 251 -1.58 -7.08 -3.86
C HIS A 251 -0.28 -6.55 -3.26
N ASN A 252 0.03 -6.96 -2.05
CA ASN A 252 1.18 -6.49 -1.32
C ASN A 252 2.25 -7.58 -1.25
N ASN A 253 3.24 -7.49 -2.12
CA ASN A 253 4.46 -8.25 -2.01
C ASN A 253 5.35 -7.59 -0.96
N TRP A 254 5.70 -8.31 0.09
CA TRP A 254 6.49 -7.75 1.17
C TRP A 254 7.68 -8.63 1.56
N SER A 255 8.69 -8.01 2.13
CA SER A 255 9.89 -8.68 2.58
C SER A 255 10.53 -7.92 3.74
N LEU A 256 11.53 -8.56 4.35
CA LEU A 256 12.40 -7.95 5.35
C LEU A 256 13.83 -7.97 4.86
N GLY A 257 14.58 -6.91 5.13
CA GLY A 257 16.00 -6.85 4.83
C GLY A 257 16.76 -5.98 5.82
N THR A 258 18.07 -6.07 5.78
CA THR A 258 18.95 -5.23 6.60
C THR A 258 19.44 -4.04 5.81
N ASP A 259 19.90 -3.00 6.50
CA ASP A 259 20.58 -1.84 5.91
C ASP A 259 21.96 -2.21 5.30
N THR A 260 22.47 -3.41 5.56
CA THR A 260 23.66 -3.98 4.92
C THR A 260 23.34 -4.75 3.63
N GLY A 261 22.05 -4.82 3.24
CA GLY A 261 21.60 -5.41 1.97
C GLY A 261 21.25 -6.89 2.01
N VAL A 262 21.19 -7.51 3.19
CA VAL A 262 20.78 -8.91 3.34
C VAL A 262 19.26 -9.02 3.29
N GLN A 263 18.75 -9.90 2.42
CA GLN A 263 17.33 -10.23 2.33
C GLN A 263 16.98 -11.36 3.28
N LEU A 264 16.19 -11.06 4.32
CA LEU A 264 15.91 -12.02 5.41
C LEU A 264 14.90 -13.10 5.04
N MET A 265 14.09 -12.85 4.01
CA MET A 265 13.09 -13.79 3.51
C MET A 265 13.53 -14.52 2.24
N ALA A 266 14.81 -14.43 1.89
CA ALA A 266 15.37 -15.12 0.73
C ALA A 266 16.21 -16.33 1.21
N PRO A 267 15.90 -17.56 0.74
CA PRO A 267 16.62 -18.77 1.16
C PRO A 267 18.09 -18.79 0.70
N GLY A 268 18.44 -18.00 -0.32
CA GLY A 268 19.77 -18.02 -0.91
C GLY A 268 20.03 -19.32 -1.70
N LYS A 269 21.32 -19.64 -1.92
CA LYS A 269 21.74 -20.84 -2.64
C LYS A 269 21.67 -22.11 -1.77
N ASP A 270 21.85 -21.97 -0.47
CA ASP A 270 21.76 -23.05 0.51
C ASP A 270 20.70 -22.74 1.56
N ALA A 271 19.47 -23.11 1.27
CA ALA A 271 18.35 -22.90 2.19
C ALA A 271 18.49 -23.71 3.49
N ASN A 272 19.18 -24.87 3.46
CA ASN A 272 19.36 -25.73 4.63
C ASN A 272 20.38 -25.15 5.62
N GLY A 273 21.42 -24.48 5.11
CA GLY A 273 22.49 -23.89 5.92
C GLY A 273 22.20 -22.43 6.34
N ASN A 274 21.20 -21.80 5.75
CA ASN A 274 20.88 -20.41 6.04
C ASN A 274 20.00 -20.26 7.30
N LEU A 275 20.63 -20.36 8.46
CA LEU A 275 19.94 -20.26 9.75
C LEU A 275 19.23 -18.90 9.94
N GLN A 276 19.78 -17.82 9.41
CA GLN A 276 19.15 -16.51 9.47
C GLN A 276 17.80 -16.53 8.74
N PHE A 277 17.80 -16.96 7.49
CA PHE A 277 16.56 -17.11 6.71
C PHE A 277 15.54 -18.01 7.41
N ILE A 278 15.96 -19.20 7.87
CA ILE A 278 15.08 -20.16 8.55
C ILE A 278 14.45 -19.53 9.79
N THR A 279 15.23 -18.81 10.59
CA THR A 279 14.73 -18.13 11.78
C THR A 279 13.61 -17.14 11.44
N PHE A 280 13.82 -16.27 10.47
CA PHE A 280 12.78 -15.31 10.07
C PHE A 280 11.58 -16.00 9.46
N PHE A 281 11.79 -16.98 8.60
CA PHE A 281 10.73 -17.71 7.93
C PHE A 281 9.79 -18.43 8.92
N VAL A 282 10.34 -19.18 9.86
CA VAL A 282 9.56 -19.92 10.88
C VAL A 282 8.79 -18.95 11.79
N ASN A 283 9.41 -17.83 12.18
CA ASN A 283 8.73 -16.82 13.00
C ASN A 283 7.59 -16.12 12.24
N VAL A 284 7.72 -15.90 10.93
CA VAL A 284 6.62 -15.37 10.12
C VAL A 284 5.46 -16.36 10.08
N LEU A 285 5.72 -17.66 9.85
CA LEU A 285 4.68 -18.68 9.88
C LEU A 285 3.98 -18.75 11.24
N ALA A 286 4.73 -18.73 12.32
CA ALA A 286 4.18 -18.71 13.68
C ALA A 286 3.34 -17.46 13.93
N ALA A 287 3.76 -16.30 13.45
CA ALA A 287 3.01 -15.06 13.55
C ALA A 287 1.70 -15.11 12.75
N VAL A 288 1.73 -15.63 11.52
CA VAL A 288 0.53 -15.83 10.68
C VAL A 288 -0.47 -16.74 11.37
N GLN A 289 -0.02 -17.85 11.93
CA GLN A 289 -0.88 -18.77 12.68
C GLN A 289 -1.49 -18.08 13.91
N LYS A 290 -0.65 -17.46 14.73
CA LYS A 290 -1.06 -16.83 15.99
C LYS A 290 -2.02 -15.65 15.80
N HIS A 291 -1.80 -14.85 14.76
CA HIS A 291 -2.53 -13.62 14.49
C HIS A 291 -3.48 -13.72 13.28
N ASN A 292 -3.86 -14.93 12.90
CA ASN A 292 -4.72 -15.23 11.77
C ASN A 292 -6.05 -14.44 11.76
N ALA A 293 -6.70 -14.34 12.94
CA ALA A 293 -7.95 -13.59 13.05
C ALA A 293 -7.78 -12.10 12.72
N LEU A 294 -6.66 -11.50 13.14
CA LEU A 294 -6.34 -10.10 12.81
C LEU A 294 -6.05 -9.94 11.32
N LEU A 295 -5.27 -10.84 10.72
CA LEU A 295 -5.01 -10.82 9.29
C LEU A 295 -6.31 -10.92 8.47
N LYS A 296 -7.21 -11.81 8.85
CA LYS A 296 -8.54 -11.92 8.21
C LYS A 296 -9.35 -10.63 8.35
N ALA A 297 -9.32 -10.00 9.52
CA ALA A 297 -10.02 -8.74 9.74
C ALA A 297 -9.49 -7.61 8.84
N THR A 298 -8.19 -7.58 8.53
CA THR A 298 -7.61 -6.54 7.66
C THR A 298 -8.04 -6.64 6.20
N ILE A 299 -8.43 -7.84 5.73
CA ILE A 299 -8.85 -8.06 4.35
C ILE A 299 -10.37 -8.17 4.19
N ALA A 300 -11.11 -8.44 5.26
CA ALA A 300 -12.55 -8.65 5.24
C ALA A 300 -13.34 -7.34 5.31
N THR A 301 -13.07 -6.42 4.38
CA THR A 301 -13.86 -5.20 4.23
C THR A 301 -15.17 -5.47 3.49
N ALA A 302 -16.17 -4.59 3.63
CA ALA A 302 -17.47 -4.75 3.00
C ALA A 302 -17.39 -4.88 1.46
N THR A 303 -16.49 -4.13 0.83
CA THR A 303 -16.27 -4.17 -0.62
C THR A 303 -15.45 -5.37 -1.06
N ASN A 304 -14.42 -5.72 -0.30
CA ASN A 304 -13.56 -6.86 -0.60
C ASN A 304 -14.26 -8.22 -0.35
N ALA A 305 -15.27 -8.27 0.50
CA ALA A 305 -16.07 -9.48 0.73
C ALA A 305 -16.71 -10.02 -0.56
N HIS A 306 -17.06 -9.17 -1.51
CA HIS A 306 -17.58 -9.57 -2.82
C HIS A 306 -16.51 -10.23 -3.72
N ARG A 307 -15.24 -9.96 -3.46
CA ARG A 307 -14.11 -10.46 -4.24
C ARG A 307 -13.53 -11.76 -3.66
N LEU A 308 -13.44 -11.87 -2.33
CA LEU A 308 -12.75 -12.97 -1.65
C LEU A 308 -13.35 -14.34 -2.01
N GLY A 309 -12.49 -15.31 -2.25
CA GLY A 309 -12.85 -16.69 -2.55
C GLY A 309 -13.36 -16.95 -3.98
N ALA A 310 -13.31 -15.96 -4.87
CA ALA A 310 -13.72 -16.09 -6.26
C ALA A 310 -12.58 -15.72 -7.22
N ASN A 311 -12.43 -16.47 -8.31
CA ASN A 311 -11.43 -16.29 -9.35
C ASN A 311 -10.00 -16.26 -8.75
N GLU A 312 -9.20 -15.24 -9.05
CA GLU A 312 -7.84 -15.07 -8.53
C GLU A 312 -7.78 -14.51 -7.11
N ALA A 313 -8.90 -14.06 -6.55
CA ALA A 313 -8.89 -13.49 -5.22
C ALA A 313 -8.44 -14.53 -4.18
N PRO A 314 -7.66 -14.11 -3.17
CA PRO A 314 -7.27 -15.02 -2.11
C PRO A 314 -8.50 -15.59 -1.40
N PRO A 315 -8.44 -16.85 -0.95
CA PRO A 315 -9.51 -17.40 -0.14
C PRO A 315 -9.61 -16.63 1.19
N ALA A 316 -10.80 -16.69 1.81
CA ALA A 316 -10.99 -16.15 3.16
C ALA A 316 -10.19 -16.93 4.24
N ILE A 317 -9.43 -17.90 3.83
CA ILE A 317 -8.53 -18.70 4.68
C ILE A 317 -7.11 -18.25 4.42
N VAL A 318 -6.42 -17.83 5.47
CA VAL A 318 -5.00 -17.53 5.41
C VAL A 318 -4.21 -18.84 5.50
N SER A 319 -3.44 -19.14 4.48
CA SER A 319 -2.61 -20.34 4.41
C SER A 319 -1.20 -20.00 3.96
N ALA A 320 -0.25 -20.88 4.23
CA ALA A 320 1.12 -20.76 3.76
C ALA A 320 1.42 -21.84 2.72
N PHE A 321 1.91 -21.42 1.56
CA PHE A 321 2.42 -22.34 0.54
C PHE A 321 3.94 -22.33 0.56
N LEU A 322 4.54 -23.44 0.94
CA LEU A 322 6.00 -23.54 1.15
C LEU A 322 6.75 -24.02 -0.08
N GLY A 323 6.05 -24.68 -0.99
CA GLY A 323 6.69 -25.41 -2.08
C GLY A 323 7.52 -26.61 -1.60
N LYS A 324 7.92 -27.47 -2.54
CA LYS A 324 8.63 -28.72 -2.23
C LYS A 324 9.93 -28.47 -1.48
N THR A 325 10.75 -27.55 -1.94
CA THR A 325 12.08 -27.29 -1.36
C THR A 325 11.99 -26.93 0.12
N MET A 326 11.13 -25.98 0.49
CA MET A 326 10.99 -25.57 1.88
C MET A 326 10.33 -26.63 2.75
N THR A 327 9.38 -27.37 2.20
CA THR A 327 8.80 -28.52 2.88
C THR A 327 9.86 -29.56 3.23
N ASP A 328 10.75 -29.87 2.29
CA ASP A 328 11.84 -30.83 2.51
C ASP A 328 12.87 -30.29 3.53
N VAL A 329 13.16 -28.99 3.52
CA VAL A 329 14.01 -28.33 4.53
C VAL A 329 13.41 -28.49 5.93
N LEU A 330 12.14 -28.17 6.11
CA LEU A 330 11.46 -28.26 7.40
C LEU A 330 11.35 -29.71 7.88
N ARG A 331 11.06 -30.66 7.00
CA ARG A 331 11.03 -32.08 7.35
C ARG A 331 12.39 -32.54 7.87
N LYS A 332 13.47 -32.19 7.20
CA LYS A 332 14.83 -32.50 7.60
C LYS A 332 15.19 -31.89 8.95
N LEU A 333 14.84 -30.62 9.18
CA LEU A 333 15.10 -29.92 10.45
C LEU A 333 14.31 -30.49 11.62
N LEU A 334 13.07 -30.93 11.36
CA LEU A 334 12.19 -31.53 12.37
C LEU A 334 12.34 -33.05 12.49
N GLU A 335 13.28 -33.65 11.73
CA GLU A 335 13.50 -35.10 11.67
C GLU A 335 12.21 -35.89 11.36
N LEU A 336 11.33 -35.32 10.53
CA LEU A 336 10.08 -35.95 10.14
C LEU A 336 10.26 -36.91 8.97
N PRO A 337 9.47 -38.01 8.91
CA PRO A 337 9.43 -38.90 7.76
C PRO A 337 9.08 -38.16 6.46
N SER A 338 9.55 -38.66 5.32
CA SER A 338 9.41 -38.04 4.00
C SER A 338 7.95 -37.88 3.55
N ASP A 339 7.04 -38.66 4.11
CA ASP A 339 5.61 -38.72 3.81
C ASP A 339 4.73 -37.98 4.82
N THR A 340 5.32 -37.42 5.87
CA THR A 340 4.58 -36.65 6.86
C THR A 340 4.06 -35.34 6.24
N ALA A 341 2.74 -35.11 6.31
CA ALA A 341 2.17 -33.81 5.98
C ALA A 341 2.64 -32.76 7.00
N ILE A 342 3.03 -31.59 6.52
CA ILE A 342 3.29 -30.42 7.35
C ILE A 342 2.04 -29.54 7.21
N GLU A 343 1.17 -29.61 8.20
CA GLU A 343 -0.04 -28.80 8.30
C GLU A 343 0.24 -27.42 8.91
#